data_cb8063349bf02a72d3848d5eeee5f819
#
_entry.id   cb8063349bf02a72d3848d5eeee5f819
#
_cell.length_a   1.000
_cell.length_b   1.000
_cell.length_c   1.000
_cell.angle_alpha   90.00
_cell.angle_beta   90.00
_cell.angle_gamma   90.00
#
_symmetry.space_group_name_H-M   'P 1'
#
loop_
_entity.id
_entity.type
_entity.pdbx_description
1 polymer ?
#
loop_
_entity_poly.entity_id
_entity_poly.type
_entity_poly.pdbx_seq_one_letter_code
_entity_poly.pdbx_strand_id
1 'polypeptide(L)'
;MGKKVKLIKPGETYLGTQGVTYNSGVSRNTAGSQKVCMNVLPMPPGVHSIPHIHKEIETIAYLLEGECTLFHGNKLEKQTLVKKGEQIFIPENVPHTPFNQSKKDCIWVVVHSSGDDQDELIPMPELVKELDKYK
;
A
#
# COMPACT_ATOMS: atom_id res chain seq x y z
N MET A 1 -29.86 -12.67 -12.25
CA MET A 1 -28.78 -13.27 -11.46
C MET A 1 -28.49 -12.45 -10.23
N GLY A 2 -28.53 -13.06 -9.11
CA GLY A 2 -28.28 -12.37 -7.86
C GLY A 2 -26.80 -12.11 -7.63
N LYS A 3 -26.54 -11.08 -6.84
CA LYS A 3 -25.20 -10.79 -6.34
C LYS A 3 -24.84 -11.81 -5.27
N LYS A 4 -23.58 -12.24 -5.25
CA LYS A 4 -23.12 -13.28 -4.32
C LYS A 4 -21.93 -12.81 -3.51
N VAL A 5 -21.86 -13.28 -2.26
CA VAL A 5 -20.65 -13.16 -1.45
C VAL A 5 -19.59 -14.05 -2.08
N LYS A 6 -18.36 -13.55 -2.13
CA LYS A 6 -17.22 -14.29 -2.67
C LYS A 6 -16.13 -14.42 -1.63
N LEU A 7 -15.54 -15.59 -1.56
CA LEU A 7 -14.39 -15.87 -0.68
C LEU A 7 -13.13 -15.89 -1.55
N ILE A 8 -12.16 -15.05 -1.19
CA ILE A 8 -10.85 -15.04 -1.85
C ILE A 8 -9.85 -15.69 -0.90
N LYS A 9 -9.28 -16.81 -1.32
CA LYS A 9 -8.29 -17.54 -0.53
C LYS A 9 -6.90 -17.00 -0.82
N PRO A 10 -5.98 -17.06 0.16
CA PRO A 10 -4.60 -16.63 -0.07
C PRO A 10 -3.89 -17.58 -1.06
N GLY A 11 -2.82 -17.11 -1.68
CA GLY A 11 -1.96 -17.93 -2.51
C GLY A 11 -1.41 -17.25 -3.75
N GLU A 12 -2.10 -16.24 -4.27
CA GLU A 12 -1.60 -15.51 -5.43
C GLU A 12 -0.92 -14.21 -4.99
N THR A 13 0.15 -13.87 -5.71
CA THR A 13 0.89 -12.62 -5.49
C THR A 13 1.02 -11.88 -6.81
N TYR A 14 1.27 -10.58 -6.73
CA TYR A 14 1.59 -9.78 -7.91
C TYR A 14 2.55 -8.67 -7.53
N LEU A 15 3.39 -8.27 -8.51
CA LEU A 15 4.29 -7.13 -8.35
C LEU A 15 3.54 -5.88 -8.79
N GLY A 16 3.32 -4.96 -7.87
CA GLY A 16 2.69 -3.68 -8.18
C GLY A 16 3.64 -2.75 -8.93
N THR A 17 3.08 -1.78 -9.64
CA THR A 17 3.86 -0.75 -10.33
C THR A 17 4.77 0.01 -9.38
N GLN A 18 4.36 0.14 -8.11
CA GLN A 18 5.17 0.77 -7.08
C GLN A 18 6.34 -0.08 -6.57
N GLY A 19 6.60 -1.25 -7.18
CA GLY A 19 7.81 -2.04 -6.95
C GLY A 19 7.79 -2.96 -5.74
N VAL A 20 6.65 -3.19 -5.12
CA VAL A 20 6.50 -4.13 -4.01
C VAL A 20 5.52 -5.25 -4.39
N THR A 21 5.68 -6.41 -3.74
CA THR A 21 4.87 -7.59 -4.05
C THR A 21 3.72 -7.71 -3.06
N TYR A 22 2.52 -7.74 -3.59
CA TYR A 22 1.30 -7.87 -2.81
C TYR A 22 0.79 -9.32 -2.81
N ASN A 23 0.19 -9.72 -1.70
CA ASN A 23 -0.68 -10.90 -1.69
C ASN A 23 -2.06 -10.47 -2.18
N SER A 24 -2.50 -11.07 -3.27
CA SER A 24 -3.74 -10.71 -3.95
C SER A 24 -4.95 -10.97 -3.05
N GLY A 25 -5.81 -9.99 -2.92
CA GLY A 25 -7.02 -10.05 -2.12
C GLY A 25 -8.27 -9.80 -2.93
N VAL A 26 -9.19 -9.03 -2.36
CA VAL A 26 -10.44 -8.66 -3.01
C VAL A 26 -10.20 -7.50 -3.96
N SER A 27 -10.52 -7.69 -5.24
CA SER A 27 -10.36 -6.67 -6.27
C SER A 27 -11.38 -6.88 -7.37
N ARG A 28 -11.36 -5.97 -8.35
CA ARG A 28 -12.17 -6.12 -9.58
C ARG A 28 -11.86 -7.45 -10.25
N ASN A 29 -10.59 -7.80 -10.31
CA ASN A 29 -10.13 -9.00 -11.00
C ASN A 29 -10.52 -10.29 -10.28
N THR A 30 -10.45 -10.31 -8.95
CA THR A 30 -10.74 -11.53 -8.18
C THR A 30 -12.20 -11.69 -7.81
N ALA A 31 -12.90 -10.59 -7.56
CA ALA A 31 -14.27 -10.62 -7.01
C ALA A 31 -15.28 -9.79 -7.79
N GLY A 32 -14.84 -9.04 -8.81
CA GLY A 32 -15.71 -8.11 -9.53
C GLY A 32 -16.02 -6.85 -8.72
N SER A 33 -15.21 -6.54 -7.72
CA SER A 33 -15.41 -5.35 -6.89
C SER A 33 -15.21 -4.09 -7.72
N GLN A 34 -16.08 -3.10 -7.53
CA GLN A 34 -16.04 -1.86 -8.31
C GLN A 34 -15.54 -0.67 -7.50
N LYS A 35 -15.81 -0.66 -6.20
CA LYS A 35 -15.62 0.53 -5.37
C LYS A 35 -14.57 0.35 -4.28
N VAL A 36 -14.13 -0.86 -4.02
CA VAL A 36 -13.15 -1.16 -2.98
C VAL A 36 -12.25 -2.31 -3.41
N CYS A 37 -11.04 -2.31 -2.91
CA CYS A 37 -10.16 -3.47 -2.99
C CYS A 37 -9.36 -3.57 -1.69
N MET A 38 -8.91 -4.78 -1.38
CA MET A 38 -8.10 -5.05 -0.19
C MET A 38 -7.00 -6.03 -0.55
N ASN A 39 -5.77 -5.70 -0.21
CA ASN A 39 -4.62 -6.56 -0.42
C ASN A 39 -3.75 -6.59 0.83
N VAL A 40 -2.93 -7.61 0.94
CA VAL A 40 -1.97 -7.75 2.04
C VAL A 40 -0.58 -7.51 1.49
N LEU A 41 0.17 -6.65 2.16
CA LEU A 41 1.52 -6.26 1.75
C LEU A 41 2.54 -6.61 2.84
N PRO A 42 3.23 -7.73 2.73
CA PRO A 42 4.39 -7.99 3.58
C PRO A 42 5.60 -7.21 3.05
N MET A 43 6.34 -6.62 3.97
CA MET A 43 7.54 -5.86 3.63
C MET A 43 8.71 -6.32 4.51
N PRO A 44 9.72 -6.97 3.93
CA PRO A 44 10.94 -7.29 4.66
C PRO A 44 11.70 -6.05 5.13
N PRO A 45 12.64 -6.19 6.09
CA PRO A 45 13.49 -5.09 6.49
C PRO A 45 14.20 -4.42 5.32
N GLY A 46 14.25 -3.10 5.32
CA GLY A 46 14.94 -2.30 4.30
C GLY A 46 14.17 -2.10 3.01
N VAL A 47 13.00 -2.67 2.88
CA VAL A 47 12.18 -2.53 1.67
C VAL A 47 11.31 -1.29 1.76
N HIS A 48 11.21 -0.55 0.66
CA HIS A 48 10.26 0.53 0.48
C HIS A 48 9.63 0.42 -0.90
N SER A 49 8.45 0.98 -1.07
CA SER A 49 7.85 1.09 -2.40
C SER A 49 8.50 2.23 -3.19
N ILE A 50 8.23 2.29 -4.50
CA ILE A 50 8.48 3.50 -5.27
C ILE A 50 7.45 4.53 -4.81
N PRO A 51 7.87 5.75 -4.43
CA PRO A 51 6.92 6.80 -4.05
C PRO A 51 5.89 7.03 -5.16
N HIS A 52 4.66 7.28 -4.76
CA HIS A 52 3.56 7.40 -5.72
C HIS A 52 2.38 8.16 -5.13
N ILE A 53 1.45 8.52 -6.00
CA ILE A 53 0.13 9.01 -5.60
C ILE A 53 -0.93 8.08 -6.18
N HIS A 54 -2.11 8.08 -5.54
CA HIS A 54 -3.34 7.55 -6.13
C HIS A 54 -4.25 8.73 -6.41
N LYS A 55 -4.44 9.03 -7.68
CA LYS A 55 -5.26 10.17 -8.08
C LYS A 55 -6.73 9.88 -7.83
N GLU A 56 -7.38 10.78 -7.08
CA GLU A 56 -8.82 10.66 -6.77
C GLU A 56 -9.21 9.39 -6.01
N ILE A 57 -8.26 8.72 -5.38
CA ILE A 57 -8.50 7.49 -4.63
C ILE A 57 -7.96 7.67 -3.22
N GLU A 58 -8.79 7.33 -2.24
CA GLU A 58 -8.39 7.30 -0.84
C GLU A 58 -7.87 5.92 -0.47
N THR A 59 -6.91 5.90 0.45
CA THR A 59 -6.30 4.67 0.93
C THR A 59 -6.37 4.63 2.45
N ILE A 60 -6.75 3.50 2.99
CA ILE A 60 -6.57 3.21 4.40
C ILE A 60 -5.73 1.96 4.55
N ALA A 61 -4.94 1.90 5.60
CA ALA A 61 -4.11 0.73 5.86
C ALA A 61 -4.06 0.44 7.35
N TYR A 62 -4.04 -0.84 7.66
CA TYR A 62 -3.91 -1.38 9.01
C TYR A 62 -2.60 -2.15 9.10
N LEU A 63 -1.78 -1.84 10.09
CA LEU A 63 -0.54 -2.58 10.28
C LEU A 63 -0.81 -3.81 11.15
N LEU A 64 -0.79 -4.96 10.51
CA LEU A 64 -1.11 -6.24 11.13
C LEU A 64 0.04 -6.78 11.99
N GLU A 65 1.28 -6.58 11.54
CA GLU A 65 2.49 -7.03 12.22
C GLU A 65 3.63 -6.04 12.02
N GLY A 66 4.50 -5.96 13.03
CA GLY A 66 5.73 -5.18 12.97
C GLY A 66 5.52 -3.68 13.15
N GLU A 67 6.44 -2.91 12.59
CA GLU A 67 6.33 -1.46 12.49
C GLU A 67 6.90 -1.00 11.15
N CYS A 68 6.40 0.12 10.67
CA CYS A 68 6.81 0.66 9.37
C CYS A 68 6.65 2.17 9.38
N THR A 69 7.55 2.87 8.72
CA THR A 69 7.45 4.33 8.58
C THR A 69 6.79 4.66 7.24
N LEU A 70 5.75 5.49 7.28
CA LEU A 70 5.19 6.07 6.06
C LEU A 70 5.83 7.43 5.83
N PHE A 71 6.54 7.58 4.72
CA PHE A 71 7.04 8.86 4.26
C PHE A 71 5.99 9.50 3.36
N HIS A 72 5.71 10.79 3.55
CA HIS A 72 4.68 11.46 2.77
C HIS A 72 4.97 12.94 2.63
N GLY A 73 4.24 13.59 1.73
CA GLY A 73 4.45 14.98 1.36
C GLY A 73 5.12 15.12 0.00
N ASN A 74 5.13 16.33 -0.55
CA ASN A 74 5.60 16.59 -1.91
C ASN A 74 7.07 16.21 -2.14
N LYS A 75 7.87 16.21 -1.09
CA LYS A 75 9.28 15.77 -1.11
C LYS A 75 9.53 14.69 -0.07
N LEU A 76 8.49 13.98 0.35
CA LEU A 76 8.57 12.96 1.39
C LEU A 76 9.18 13.50 2.70
N GLU A 77 8.96 14.78 2.98
CA GLU A 77 9.56 15.46 4.12
C GLU A 77 8.91 15.11 5.45
N LYS A 78 7.72 14.50 5.41
CA LYS A 78 7.00 14.09 6.61
C LYS A 78 7.14 12.59 6.83
N GLN A 79 7.17 12.19 8.11
CA GLN A 79 7.29 10.80 8.49
C GLN A 79 6.25 10.47 9.56
N THR A 80 5.61 9.33 9.40
CA THR A 80 4.70 8.78 10.40
C THR A 80 5.11 7.35 10.69
N LEU A 81 5.58 7.09 11.91
CA LEU A 81 5.86 5.73 12.35
C LEU A 81 4.54 5.06 12.73
N VAL A 82 4.27 3.93 12.11
CA VAL A 82 3.06 3.14 12.35
C VAL A 82 3.46 1.84 13.03
N LYS A 83 2.76 1.51 14.10
CA LYS A 83 3.02 0.32 14.90
C LYS A 83 1.86 -0.68 14.77
N LYS A 84 2.13 -1.93 15.11
CA LYS A 84 1.13 -3.00 15.08
C LYS A 84 -0.18 -2.54 15.72
N GLY A 85 -1.28 -2.76 15.01
CA GLY A 85 -2.62 -2.41 15.46
C GLY A 85 -3.08 -1.01 15.09
N GLU A 86 -2.19 -0.18 14.57
CA GLU A 86 -2.53 1.19 14.19
C GLU A 86 -2.98 1.27 12.73
N GLN A 87 -3.76 2.30 12.44
CA GLN A 87 -4.31 2.52 11.11
C GLN A 87 -3.88 3.89 10.60
N ILE A 88 -3.72 4.00 9.30
CA ILE A 88 -3.43 5.27 8.65
C ILE A 88 -4.45 5.55 7.56
N PHE A 89 -4.64 6.83 7.30
CA PHE A 89 -5.44 7.32 6.18
C PHE A 89 -4.53 8.12 5.26
N ILE A 90 -4.51 7.76 3.98
CA ILE A 90 -3.75 8.48 2.97
C ILE A 90 -4.74 9.17 2.04
N PRO A 91 -4.84 10.50 2.09
CA PRO A 91 -5.72 11.24 1.18
C PRO A 91 -5.34 11.04 -0.29
N GLU A 92 -6.29 11.30 -1.17
CA GLU A 92 -6.00 11.32 -2.61
C GLU A 92 -4.89 12.33 -2.93
N ASN A 93 -4.10 12.02 -3.95
CA ASN A 93 -3.06 12.91 -4.49
C ASN A 93 -1.91 13.26 -3.54
N VAL A 94 -1.76 12.57 -2.43
CA VAL A 94 -0.63 12.80 -1.51
C VAL A 94 0.50 11.85 -1.85
N PRO A 95 1.69 12.35 -2.21
CA PRO A 95 2.86 11.50 -2.42
C PRO A 95 3.22 10.75 -1.15
N HIS A 96 3.46 9.46 -1.27
CA HIS A 96 3.78 8.64 -0.12
C HIS A 96 4.53 7.37 -0.51
N THR A 97 5.19 6.79 0.46
CA THR A 97 5.80 5.47 0.34
C THR A 97 6.01 4.87 1.74
N PRO A 98 5.60 3.63 1.98
CA PRO A 98 6.00 2.92 3.17
C PRO A 98 7.46 2.45 3.04
N PHE A 99 8.18 2.53 4.14
CA PHE A 99 9.58 2.11 4.23
C PHE A 99 9.76 1.34 5.53
N ASN A 100 10.03 0.05 5.44
CA ASN A 100 10.31 -0.75 6.63
C ASN A 100 11.77 -0.53 7.07
N GLN A 101 11.96 0.38 7.99
CA GLN A 101 13.29 0.69 8.56
C GLN A 101 13.61 -0.17 9.77
N SER A 102 12.71 -1.07 10.16
CA SER A 102 12.92 -1.96 11.30
C SER A 102 13.76 -3.16 10.90
N LYS A 103 14.08 -4.02 11.88
CA LYS A 103 14.87 -5.23 11.67
C LYS A 103 14.00 -6.47 11.47
N LYS A 104 12.68 -6.32 11.43
CA LYS A 104 11.71 -7.41 11.29
C LYS A 104 10.78 -7.12 10.13
N ASP A 105 10.16 -8.17 9.60
CA ASP A 105 9.10 -8.01 8.62
C ASP A 105 7.95 -7.20 9.20
N CYS A 106 7.29 -6.41 8.37
CA CYS A 106 6.00 -5.84 8.71
C CYS A 106 4.96 -6.30 7.69
N ILE A 107 3.70 -6.25 8.09
CA ILE A 107 2.60 -6.69 7.22
C ILE A 107 1.49 -5.65 7.28
N TRP A 108 1.19 -5.09 6.12
CA TRP A 108 0.09 -4.14 5.93
C TRP A 108 -1.14 -4.83 5.37
N VAL A 109 -2.31 -4.43 5.83
CA VAL A 109 -3.57 -4.66 5.12
C VAL A 109 -3.96 -3.32 4.50
N VAL A 110 -4.07 -3.28 3.17
CA VAL A 110 -4.24 -2.04 2.42
C VAL A 110 -5.57 -2.06 1.69
N VAL A 111 -6.35 -0.99 1.85
CA VAL A 111 -7.66 -0.83 1.23
C VAL A 111 -7.70 0.48 0.44
N HIS A 112 -8.14 0.40 -0.80
CA HIS A 112 -8.35 1.56 -1.67
C HIS A 112 -9.82 1.71 -2.04
N SER A 113 -10.25 2.95 -2.24
CA SER A 113 -11.62 3.28 -2.68
C SER A 113 -11.78 3.10 -4.20
N SER A 114 -11.36 1.95 -4.71
CA SER A 114 -11.36 1.59 -6.13
C SER A 114 -11.33 0.08 -6.22
N GLY A 115 -11.74 -0.46 -7.36
CA GLY A 115 -11.74 -1.92 -7.57
C GLY A 115 -10.36 -2.53 -7.76
N ASP A 116 -9.31 -1.73 -7.90
CA ASP A 116 -7.96 -2.22 -8.11
C ASP A 116 -6.95 -1.22 -7.53
N ASP A 117 -5.95 -1.70 -6.81
CA ASP A 117 -4.93 -0.86 -6.20
C ASP A 117 -4.00 -0.19 -7.23
N GLN A 118 -4.00 -0.65 -8.48
CA GLN A 118 -3.25 -0.03 -9.57
C GLN A 118 -4.04 1.07 -10.28
N ASP A 119 -5.33 1.24 -9.96
CA ASP A 119 -6.12 2.32 -10.54
C ASP A 119 -5.55 3.68 -10.17
N GLU A 120 -5.44 4.56 -11.17
CA GLU A 120 -5.00 5.94 -11.00
C GLU A 120 -3.68 6.08 -10.21
N LEU A 121 -2.85 5.02 -10.22
CA LEU A 121 -1.54 5.05 -9.58
C LEU A 121 -0.55 5.76 -10.47
N ILE A 122 0.09 6.80 -9.94
CA ILE A 122 1.12 7.55 -10.64
C ILE A 122 2.43 7.41 -9.87
N PRO A 123 3.38 6.62 -10.36
CA PRO A 123 4.67 6.49 -9.70
C PRO A 123 5.48 7.78 -9.81
N MET A 124 6.25 8.06 -8.78
CA MET A 124 7.11 9.25 -8.68
C MET A 124 8.53 8.82 -8.34
N PRO A 125 9.21 8.11 -9.27
CA PRO A 125 10.54 7.55 -8.99
C PRO A 125 11.60 8.62 -8.70
N GLU A 126 11.39 9.84 -9.14
CA GLU A 126 12.27 10.98 -8.84
C GLU A 126 12.36 11.30 -7.35
N LEU A 127 11.38 10.83 -6.55
CA LEU A 127 11.39 11.04 -5.10
C LEU A 127 12.19 9.98 -4.34
N VAL A 128 12.63 8.91 -5.00
CA VAL A 128 13.39 7.85 -4.33
C VAL A 128 14.67 8.41 -3.68
N LYS A 129 15.31 9.39 -4.30
CA LYS A 129 16.50 10.05 -3.74
C LYS A 129 16.26 10.67 -2.38
N GLU A 130 15.03 11.05 -2.07
CA GLU A 130 14.71 11.65 -0.77
C GLU A 130 14.80 10.64 0.36
N LEU A 131 14.83 9.35 0.04
CA LEU A 131 14.97 8.27 1.03
C LEU A 131 16.42 7.88 1.29
N ASP A 132 17.37 8.33 0.48
CA ASP A 132 18.74 7.84 0.52
C ASP A 132 19.42 8.02 1.89
N LYS A 133 19.14 9.12 2.58
CA LYS A 133 19.71 9.41 3.89
C LYS A 133 19.15 8.50 5.00
N TYR A 134 18.12 7.73 4.72
CA TYR A 134 17.50 6.82 5.68
C TYR A 134 17.84 5.35 5.42
N LYS A 135 18.62 5.09 4.40
CA LYS A 135 19.01 3.72 4.03
C LYS A 135 20.24 3.22 4.77
#